data_2b7ec82e67870e22e00d65fc54b280aa
#
_entry.id   2b7ec82e67870e22e00d65fc54b280aa
#
_cell.length_a   1.000
_cell.length_b   1.000
_cell.length_c   1.000
_cell.angle_alpha   90.00
_cell.angle_beta   90.00
_cell.angle_gamma   90.00
#
_symmetry.space_group_name_H-M   'P 1'
#
loop_
_entity.id
_entity.type
_entity.pdbx_description
1 polymer ?
#
loop_
_entity_poly.entity_id
_entity_poly.type
_entity_poly.pdbx_seq_one_letter_code
_entity_poly.pdbx_strand_id
1 'polypeptide(L)'
;MNIREKLEILADAAKYDVSCSSSGSSRKNKNNGLGNGSIGGICHSWSEDGRCISLLKILMTNSCIYNCEYCINRRENERVRVTFSPEEVVNLTMNFYRRNYIEGLFLSSGVIKNPDYTMENLIRVAELLRYKYNFNGYIHMKAIPGASEDLVKRMGLLVDRMSINIELPTKESLKLLAPEKKIGDIVRPMGNVKNEMMVYGVDRKVFAHTPKFLPAGQTTQMIIGAGGESDLDIIKTSEKLYNNYSLKRVYYSGFVPVVKSKYTQGIDKTPLLREHRLYQADFLMRGYNFKAKDLLDSKNFNLDLSIDPKSNWAINNIEKFPIEINKAPYSELMKVPGFGRTYANRIIEARKFHKLTYDSLKAMKISTKRAKHFILVNGIYKGFKFNDPN
;
A
#
# COMPACT_ATOMS: atom_id res chain seq x y z
N MET A 1 -15.04 -29.97 7.51
CA MET A 1 -14.52 -28.72 8.16
C MET A 1 -15.64 -27.70 8.18
N ASN A 2 -15.94 -27.13 9.32
CA ASN A 2 -16.98 -26.12 9.45
C ASN A 2 -16.48 -24.72 8.99
N ILE A 3 -17.42 -23.76 8.80
CA ILE A 3 -17.09 -22.41 8.31
C ILE A 3 -16.12 -21.66 9.23
N ARG A 4 -16.21 -21.88 10.55
CA ARG A 4 -15.33 -21.22 11.52
C ARG A 4 -13.89 -21.71 11.40
N GLU A 5 -13.69 -23.01 11.28
CA GLU A 5 -12.36 -23.61 11.06
C GLU A 5 -11.74 -23.12 9.75
N LYS A 6 -12.54 -23.07 8.66
CA LYS A 6 -12.11 -22.50 7.38
C LYS A 6 -11.69 -21.03 7.55
N LEU A 7 -12.47 -20.23 8.29
CA LEU A 7 -12.20 -18.80 8.50
C LEU A 7 -10.87 -18.60 9.25
N GLU A 8 -10.60 -19.38 10.30
CA GLU A 8 -9.35 -19.27 11.05
C GLU A 8 -8.12 -19.53 10.16
N ILE A 9 -8.18 -20.54 9.31
CA ILE A 9 -7.09 -20.90 8.37
C ILE A 9 -6.91 -19.82 7.28
N LEU A 10 -8.00 -19.40 6.64
CA LEU A 10 -7.94 -18.50 5.48
C LEU A 10 -7.74 -17.03 5.88
N ALA A 11 -8.15 -16.63 7.06
CA ALA A 11 -7.81 -15.33 7.62
C ALA A 11 -6.35 -15.25 8.06
N ASP A 12 -5.81 -16.31 8.67
CA ASP A 12 -4.38 -16.39 9.02
C ASP A 12 -3.52 -16.34 7.74
N ALA A 13 -3.89 -17.07 6.71
CA ALA A 13 -3.19 -17.04 5.43
C ALA A 13 -3.24 -15.66 4.75
N ALA A 14 -4.30 -14.88 4.96
CA ALA A 14 -4.46 -13.54 4.40
C ALA A 14 -3.60 -12.46 5.09
N LYS A 15 -2.99 -12.71 6.24
CA LYS A 15 -2.18 -11.71 6.96
C LYS A 15 -0.95 -11.23 6.17
N TYR A 16 -0.44 -12.06 5.28
CA TYR A 16 0.70 -11.73 4.42
C TYR A 16 0.33 -10.84 3.22
N ASP A 17 -0.96 -10.66 2.96
CA ASP A 17 -1.45 -9.71 1.97
C ASP A 17 -1.52 -8.31 2.59
N VAL A 18 -0.60 -7.42 2.20
CA VAL A 18 -0.60 -6.05 2.71
C VAL A 18 -1.52 -5.18 1.88
N SER A 19 -2.64 -4.79 2.47
CA SER A 19 -3.55 -3.79 1.91
C SER A 19 -3.93 -2.74 2.95
N CYS A 20 -3.44 -2.94 4.17
CA CYS A 20 -3.67 -2.07 5.33
C CYS A 20 -2.65 -2.38 6.42
N SER A 21 -2.39 -1.44 7.31
CA SER A 21 -1.62 -1.67 8.52
C SER A 21 -2.44 -2.53 9.48
N SER A 22 -2.02 -3.78 9.73
CA SER A 22 -2.56 -4.58 10.81
C SER A 22 -2.11 -4.02 12.16
N SER A 23 -2.97 -4.03 13.17
CA SER A 23 -2.66 -3.51 14.51
C SER A 23 -1.58 -4.29 15.27
N GLY A 24 -1.13 -5.43 14.76
CA GLY A 24 -0.13 -6.30 15.42
C GLY A 24 -0.55 -6.87 16.78
N SER A 25 -1.79 -6.62 17.23
CA SER A 25 -2.31 -7.10 18.51
C SER A 25 -2.75 -8.55 18.39
N SER A 26 -2.17 -9.41 19.23
CA SER A 26 -2.60 -10.80 19.39
C SER A 26 -2.79 -11.12 20.88
N ARG A 27 -4.01 -10.92 21.39
CA ARG A 27 -4.39 -11.34 22.74
C ARG A 27 -5.47 -12.41 22.65
N LYS A 28 -5.13 -13.65 23.00
CA LYS A 28 -6.12 -14.72 23.16
C LYS A 28 -6.87 -14.54 24.46
N ASN A 29 -8.17 -14.84 24.47
CA ASN A 29 -8.96 -14.91 25.69
C ASN A 29 -8.37 -15.95 26.64
N LYS A 30 -8.15 -15.57 27.89
CA LYS A 30 -7.71 -16.44 28.98
C LYS A 30 -8.71 -16.32 30.14
N ASN A 31 -8.89 -17.41 30.88
CA ASN A 31 -9.67 -17.45 32.14
C ASN A 31 -11.13 -17.00 32.01
N ASN A 32 -11.86 -17.43 30.97
CA ASN A 32 -13.25 -17.02 30.71
C ASN A 32 -13.52 -15.51 30.67
N GLY A 33 -12.47 -14.69 30.35
CA GLY A 33 -12.60 -13.25 30.16
C GLY A 33 -13.42 -12.90 28.94
N LEU A 34 -13.81 -11.64 28.81
CA LEU A 34 -14.54 -11.11 27.66
C LEU A 34 -13.55 -10.57 26.60
N GLY A 35 -13.78 -10.92 25.33
CA GLY A 35 -13.07 -10.39 24.18
C GLY A 35 -11.80 -11.16 23.77
N ASN A 36 -11.46 -11.00 22.49
CA ASN A 36 -10.26 -11.53 21.85
C ASN A 36 -9.56 -10.39 21.12
N GLY A 37 -8.30 -10.12 21.40
CA GLY A 37 -7.50 -9.08 20.70
C GLY A 37 -7.02 -9.49 19.32
N SER A 38 -7.31 -10.72 18.87
CA SER A 38 -7.10 -11.19 17.52
C SER A 38 -8.38 -11.73 16.95
N ILE A 39 -9.25 -10.88 16.45
CA ILE A 39 -10.30 -11.33 15.55
C ILE A 39 -9.60 -11.53 14.21
N GLY A 40 -9.30 -12.78 13.85
CA GLY A 40 -8.75 -13.12 12.56
C GLY A 40 -9.65 -12.58 11.44
N GLY A 41 -9.06 -11.97 10.44
CA GLY A 41 -9.77 -11.55 9.25
C GLY A 41 -10.32 -10.12 9.24
N ILE A 42 -10.20 -9.31 10.28
CA ILE A 42 -10.58 -7.90 10.21
C ILE A 42 -9.34 -7.04 10.03
N CYS A 43 -9.32 -6.22 8.98
CA CYS A 43 -8.30 -5.22 8.72
C CYS A 43 -8.92 -3.83 8.57
N HIS A 44 -8.06 -2.82 8.60
CA HIS A 44 -8.46 -1.42 8.46
C HIS A 44 -7.85 -0.82 7.19
N SER A 45 -8.66 -0.11 6.43
CA SER A 45 -8.25 0.72 5.29
C SER A 45 -8.65 2.16 5.54
N TRP A 46 -8.03 3.11 4.84
CA TRP A 46 -8.36 4.53 4.98
C TRP A 46 -9.08 5.00 3.72
N SER A 47 -10.20 5.67 3.89
CA SER A 47 -10.89 6.40 2.81
C SER A 47 -10.16 7.70 2.48
N GLU A 48 -10.52 8.35 1.37
CA GLU A 48 -9.90 9.61 0.94
C GLU A 48 -10.12 10.76 1.94
N ASP A 49 -11.21 10.72 2.69
CA ASP A 49 -11.56 11.66 3.76
C ASP A 49 -10.82 11.38 5.10
N GLY A 50 -9.94 10.37 5.12
CA GLY A 50 -9.17 9.98 6.30
C GLY A 50 -9.91 9.10 7.31
N ARG A 51 -11.15 8.66 6.99
CA ARG A 51 -11.92 7.75 7.84
C ARG A 51 -11.37 6.33 7.76
N CYS A 52 -11.29 5.65 8.89
CA CYS A 52 -10.92 4.24 8.96
C CYS A 52 -12.11 3.36 8.54
N ILE A 53 -11.88 2.44 7.62
CA ILE A 53 -12.87 1.45 7.13
C ILE A 53 -12.43 0.07 7.59
N SER A 54 -13.28 -0.64 8.33
CA SER A 54 -13.05 -2.03 8.74
C SER A 54 -13.46 -3.00 7.63
N LEU A 55 -12.57 -3.94 7.29
CA LEU A 55 -12.78 -4.90 6.21
C LEU A 55 -12.63 -6.33 6.72
N LEU A 56 -13.53 -7.22 6.28
CA LEU A 56 -13.28 -8.66 6.36
C LEU A 56 -12.18 -9.01 5.34
N LYS A 57 -11.01 -9.41 5.83
CA LYS A 57 -9.86 -9.76 5.00
C LYS A 57 -9.59 -11.25 5.05
N ILE A 58 -9.88 -11.93 3.97
CA ILE A 58 -9.74 -13.39 3.86
C ILE A 58 -9.19 -13.80 2.49
N LEU A 59 -8.64 -15.01 2.44
CA LEU A 59 -8.43 -15.73 1.18
C LEU A 59 -9.70 -16.52 0.84
N MET A 60 -10.03 -16.59 -0.44
CA MET A 60 -11.02 -17.55 -0.93
C MET A 60 -10.49 -18.98 -0.83
N THR A 61 -9.20 -19.17 -1.14
CA THR A 61 -8.51 -20.44 -0.96
C THR A 61 -7.02 -20.22 -0.67
N ASN A 62 -6.42 -21.10 0.14
CA ASN A 62 -4.97 -21.18 0.31
C ASN A 62 -4.35 -22.32 -0.54
N SER A 63 -5.14 -23.02 -1.36
CA SER A 63 -4.62 -23.90 -2.40
C SER A 63 -4.11 -23.07 -3.56
N CYS A 64 -2.94 -23.42 -4.10
CA CYS A 64 -2.34 -22.71 -5.22
C CYS A 64 -1.60 -23.67 -6.15
N ILE A 65 -1.73 -23.43 -7.46
CA ILE A 65 -0.97 -24.19 -8.49
C ILE A 65 0.47 -23.69 -8.63
N TYR A 66 0.78 -22.46 -8.13
CA TYR A 66 2.10 -21.86 -8.22
C TYR A 66 3.00 -22.23 -7.05
N ASN A 67 4.30 -22.21 -7.31
CA ASN A 67 5.33 -22.54 -6.33
C ASN A 67 6.25 -21.35 -6.03
N CYS A 68 5.66 -20.14 -5.78
CA CYS A 68 6.43 -18.94 -5.47
C CYS A 68 7.22 -19.09 -4.18
N GLU A 69 8.53 -18.86 -4.22
CA GLU A 69 9.49 -19.09 -3.12
C GLU A 69 9.21 -18.25 -1.85
N TYR A 70 8.56 -17.11 -2.02
CA TYR A 70 8.20 -16.22 -0.92
C TYR A 70 6.82 -16.51 -0.30
N CYS A 71 6.04 -17.41 -0.89
CA CYS A 71 4.63 -17.56 -0.52
C CYS A 71 4.41 -18.74 0.42
N ILE A 72 3.77 -18.48 1.55
CA ILE A 72 3.41 -19.53 2.50
C ILE A 72 2.41 -20.53 1.92
N ASN A 73 1.63 -20.12 0.92
CA ASN A 73 0.61 -20.94 0.26
C ASN A 73 1.13 -21.61 -1.04
N ARG A 74 2.44 -21.61 -1.27
CA ARG A 74 3.03 -22.29 -2.43
C ARG A 74 2.65 -23.76 -2.44
N ARG A 75 2.58 -24.35 -3.64
CA ARG A 75 2.11 -25.72 -3.88
C ARG A 75 2.82 -26.76 -2.99
N GLU A 76 4.14 -26.66 -2.85
CA GLU A 76 4.97 -27.63 -2.14
C GLU A 76 4.92 -27.53 -0.60
N ASN A 77 4.34 -26.48 -0.05
CA ASN A 77 4.25 -26.38 1.41
C ASN A 77 3.18 -27.33 1.96
N GLU A 78 3.58 -28.13 2.93
CA GLU A 78 2.66 -28.98 3.70
C GLU A 78 1.81 -28.13 4.64
N ARG A 79 0.60 -27.81 4.21
CA ARG A 79 -0.40 -27.07 4.97
C ARG A 79 -1.79 -27.61 4.71
N VAL A 80 -2.65 -27.46 5.70
CA VAL A 80 -4.08 -27.74 5.51
C VAL A 80 -4.62 -26.80 4.43
N ARG A 81 -5.10 -27.39 3.34
CA ARG A 81 -5.67 -26.65 2.19
C ARG A 81 -7.17 -26.57 2.33
N VAL A 82 -7.67 -25.35 2.21
CA VAL A 82 -9.09 -25.05 2.41
C VAL A 82 -9.57 -24.09 1.35
N THR A 83 -10.82 -24.25 0.94
CA THR A 83 -11.48 -23.39 -0.04
C THR A 83 -12.88 -23.02 0.47
N PHE A 84 -13.22 -21.75 0.40
CA PHE A 84 -14.59 -21.29 0.52
C PHE A 84 -15.30 -21.39 -0.83
N SER A 85 -16.59 -21.74 -0.82
CA SER A 85 -17.45 -21.44 -1.96
C SER A 85 -17.77 -19.94 -2.03
N PRO A 86 -18.17 -19.42 -3.19
CA PRO A 86 -18.63 -18.04 -3.30
C PRO A 86 -19.76 -17.70 -2.32
N GLU A 87 -20.70 -18.63 -2.11
CA GLU A 87 -21.82 -18.48 -1.19
C GLU A 87 -21.37 -18.42 0.28
N GLU A 88 -20.36 -19.20 0.66
CA GLU A 88 -19.79 -19.15 2.01
C GLU A 88 -19.15 -17.79 2.29
N VAL A 89 -18.36 -17.23 1.33
CA VAL A 89 -17.76 -15.89 1.47
C VAL A 89 -18.83 -14.82 1.58
N VAL A 90 -19.86 -14.88 0.76
CA VAL A 90 -20.98 -13.93 0.78
C VAL A 90 -21.72 -13.99 2.11
N ASN A 91 -22.05 -15.18 2.59
CA ASN A 91 -22.75 -15.37 3.87
C ASN A 91 -21.92 -14.84 5.05
N LEU A 92 -20.61 -15.11 5.08
CA LEU A 92 -19.70 -14.53 6.06
C LEU A 92 -19.71 -13.00 6.01
N THR A 93 -19.52 -12.43 4.83
CA THR A 93 -19.48 -10.97 4.63
C THR A 93 -20.78 -10.32 5.10
N MET A 94 -21.92 -10.85 4.69
CA MET A 94 -23.23 -10.30 5.08
C MET A 94 -23.51 -10.43 6.58
N ASN A 95 -23.12 -11.54 7.19
CA ASN A 95 -23.28 -11.75 8.63
C ASN A 95 -22.42 -10.78 9.45
N PHE A 96 -21.15 -10.56 9.07
CA PHE A 96 -20.27 -9.60 9.75
C PHE A 96 -20.75 -8.16 9.53
N TYR A 97 -21.20 -7.84 8.32
CA TYR A 97 -21.71 -6.50 7.98
C TYR A 97 -22.99 -6.16 8.78
N ARG A 98 -23.98 -7.07 8.82
CA ARG A 98 -25.22 -6.88 9.59
C ARG A 98 -25.00 -6.68 11.09
N ARG A 99 -23.89 -7.23 11.62
CA ARG A 99 -23.50 -7.07 13.03
C ARG A 99 -22.59 -5.86 13.26
N ASN A 100 -22.39 -5.02 12.25
CA ASN A 100 -21.53 -3.82 12.29
C ASN A 100 -20.05 -4.12 12.65
N TYR A 101 -19.55 -5.33 12.36
CA TYR A 101 -18.15 -5.66 12.57
C TYR A 101 -17.25 -5.16 11.45
N ILE A 102 -17.78 -5.02 10.24
CA ILE A 102 -17.09 -4.59 9.03
C ILE A 102 -17.93 -3.63 8.21
N GLU A 103 -17.27 -2.82 7.41
CA GLU A 103 -17.87 -1.93 6.41
C GLU A 103 -17.66 -2.46 4.97
N GLY A 104 -16.85 -3.50 4.80
CA GLY A 104 -16.57 -4.07 3.49
C GLY A 104 -15.78 -5.37 3.51
N LEU A 105 -15.45 -5.83 2.32
CA LEU A 105 -14.71 -7.08 2.05
C LEU A 105 -13.39 -6.77 1.36
N PHE A 106 -12.30 -7.38 1.84
CA PHE A 106 -11.06 -7.56 1.10
C PHE A 106 -10.87 -9.05 0.81
N LEU A 107 -10.92 -9.42 -0.48
CA LEU A 107 -10.83 -10.80 -0.92
C LEU A 107 -9.63 -11.00 -1.85
N SER A 108 -8.81 -11.99 -1.50
CA SER A 108 -7.73 -12.50 -2.33
C SER A 108 -7.84 -14.03 -2.46
N SER A 109 -6.95 -14.66 -3.22
CA SER A 109 -7.00 -16.10 -3.44
C SER A 109 -5.63 -16.66 -3.80
N GLY A 110 -5.36 -17.90 -3.42
CA GLY A 110 -4.47 -18.77 -4.17
C GLY A 110 -5.09 -19.07 -5.53
N VAL A 111 -4.29 -19.56 -6.48
CA VAL A 111 -4.77 -19.88 -7.83
C VAL A 111 -5.05 -21.37 -7.93
N ILE A 112 -6.31 -21.75 -8.16
CA ILE A 112 -6.73 -23.14 -8.34
C ILE A 112 -7.12 -23.40 -9.80
N LYS A 113 -6.83 -24.58 -10.31
CA LYS A 113 -7.03 -25.02 -11.70
C LYS A 113 -6.30 -24.13 -12.71
N ASN A 114 -6.78 -22.92 -12.94
CA ASN A 114 -6.17 -21.89 -13.81
C ASN A 114 -6.60 -20.48 -13.36
N PRO A 115 -5.97 -19.41 -13.90
CA PRO A 115 -6.29 -18.03 -13.54
C PRO A 115 -7.75 -17.66 -13.77
N ASP A 116 -8.33 -18.01 -14.92
CA ASP A 116 -9.69 -17.65 -15.28
C ASP A 116 -10.72 -18.29 -14.35
N TYR A 117 -10.60 -19.58 -14.08
CA TYR A 117 -11.48 -20.28 -13.13
C TYR A 117 -11.45 -19.63 -11.75
N THR A 118 -10.26 -19.25 -11.28
CA THR A 118 -10.12 -18.59 -9.96
C THR A 118 -10.75 -17.22 -10.00
N MET A 119 -10.54 -16.46 -11.09
CA MET A 119 -11.08 -15.11 -11.26
C MET A 119 -12.61 -15.12 -11.34
N GLU A 120 -13.23 -16.09 -12.05
CA GLU A 120 -14.67 -16.28 -12.13
C GLU A 120 -15.30 -16.51 -10.76
N ASN A 121 -14.67 -17.31 -9.90
CA ASN A 121 -15.14 -17.51 -8.53
C ASN A 121 -15.09 -16.23 -7.69
N LEU A 122 -14.03 -15.42 -7.83
CA LEU A 122 -13.95 -14.11 -7.17
C LEU A 122 -15.05 -13.16 -7.68
N ILE A 123 -15.26 -13.10 -8.99
CA ILE A 123 -16.30 -12.30 -9.62
C ILE A 123 -17.69 -12.76 -9.13
N ARG A 124 -17.92 -14.06 -9.03
CA ARG A 124 -19.18 -14.61 -8.51
C ARG A 124 -19.51 -14.12 -7.11
N VAL A 125 -18.50 -14.00 -6.23
CA VAL A 125 -18.68 -13.38 -4.89
C VAL A 125 -19.18 -11.92 -5.03
N ALA A 126 -18.52 -11.13 -5.89
CA ALA A 126 -18.90 -9.73 -6.09
C ALA A 126 -20.31 -9.59 -6.68
N GLU A 127 -20.65 -10.43 -7.66
CA GLU A 127 -22.00 -10.45 -8.26
C GLU A 127 -23.09 -10.81 -7.24
N LEU A 128 -22.88 -11.84 -6.45
CA LEU A 128 -23.81 -12.22 -5.40
C LEU A 128 -23.99 -11.08 -4.40
N LEU A 129 -22.90 -10.45 -3.97
CA LEU A 129 -23.00 -9.30 -3.05
C LEU A 129 -23.77 -8.14 -3.71
N ARG A 130 -23.41 -7.72 -4.93
CA ARG A 130 -23.99 -6.55 -5.59
C ARG A 130 -25.45 -6.79 -6.02
N TYR A 131 -25.71 -7.90 -6.70
CA TYR A 131 -27.00 -8.12 -7.35
C TYR A 131 -28.01 -8.89 -6.50
N LYS A 132 -27.56 -9.91 -5.76
CA LYS A 132 -28.47 -10.71 -4.92
C LYS A 132 -28.77 -10.06 -3.58
N TYR A 133 -27.74 -9.46 -2.94
CA TYR A 133 -27.86 -8.88 -1.61
C TYR A 133 -27.93 -7.35 -1.59
N ASN A 134 -27.85 -6.69 -2.74
CA ASN A 134 -27.79 -5.22 -2.88
C ASN A 134 -26.76 -4.59 -1.92
N PHE A 135 -25.60 -5.27 -1.77
CA PHE A 135 -24.56 -4.83 -0.87
C PHE A 135 -23.84 -3.60 -1.43
N ASN A 136 -23.98 -2.46 -0.74
CA ASN A 136 -23.35 -1.19 -1.09
C ASN A 136 -22.07 -0.91 -0.28
N GLY A 137 -21.61 -1.86 0.55
CA GLY A 137 -20.33 -1.75 1.26
C GLY A 137 -19.13 -1.83 0.32
N TYR A 138 -17.98 -1.47 0.86
CA TYR A 138 -16.72 -1.43 0.10
C TYR A 138 -16.23 -2.84 -0.26
N ILE A 139 -15.86 -3.04 -1.52
CA ILE A 139 -15.28 -4.30 -2.00
C ILE A 139 -13.91 -4.02 -2.62
N HIS A 140 -12.88 -4.65 -2.07
CA HIS A 140 -11.54 -4.68 -2.60
C HIS A 140 -11.16 -6.13 -2.96
N MET A 141 -10.82 -6.37 -4.22
CA MET A 141 -10.42 -7.70 -4.66
C MET A 141 -9.05 -7.68 -5.33
N LYS A 142 -8.30 -8.78 -5.16
CA LYS A 142 -7.09 -9.03 -5.92
C LYS A 142 -7.42 -9.76 -7.20
N ALA A 143 -7.11 -9.15 -8.34
CA ALA A 143 -7.17 -9.83 -9.62
C ALA A 143 -6.06 -10.87 -9.73
N ILE A 144 -6.37 -11.95 -10.43
CA ILE A 144 -5.46 -13.06 -10.62
C ILE A 144 -4.58 -12.77 -11.85
N PRO A 145 -3.24 -12.76 -11.72
CA PRO A 145 -2.34 -12.60 -12.85
C PRO A 145 -2.56 -13.71 -13.90
N GLY A 146 -2.65 -13.31 -15.16
CA GLY A 146 -2.91 -14.24 -16.26
C GLY A 146 -4.39 -14.53 -16.54
N ALA A 147 -5.32 -13.95 -15.77
CA ALA A 147 -6.75 -14.01 -16.10
C ALA A 147 -7.05 -13.17 -17.35
N SER A 148 -8.08 -13.58 -18.10
CA SER A 148 -8.52 -12.92 -19.33
C SER A 148 -8.94 -11.46 -19.09
N GLU A 149 -8.78 -10.63 -20.11
CA GLU A 149 -9.08 -9.18 -20.03
C GLU A 149 -10.55 -8.93 -19.72
N ASP A 150 -11.46 -9.73 -20.30
CA ASP A 150 -12.90 -9.62 -20.06
C ASP A 150 -13.27 -9.86 -18.59
N LEU A 151 -12.62 -10.84 -17.94
CA LEU A 151 -12.81 -11.08 -16.50
C LEU A 151 -12.28 -9.94 -15.65
N VAL A 152 -11.12 -9.36 -16.00
CA VAL A 152 -10.59 -8.19 -15.31
C VAL A 152 -11.52 -7.00 -15.44
N LYS A 153 -12.05 -6.75 -16.65
CA LYS A 153 -13.03 -5.70 -16.91
C LYS A 153 -14.33 -5.92 -16.14
N ARG A 154 -14.86 -7.14 -16.17
CA ARG A 154 -16.09 -7.52 -15.43
C ARG A 154 -15.92 -7.32 -13.92
N MET A 155 -14.79 -7.72 -13.33
CA MET A 155 -14.50 -7.43 -11.93
C MET A 155 -14.46 -5.93 -11.65
N GLY A 156 -13.84 -5.13 -12.54
CA GLY A 156 -13.73 -3.68 -12.39
C GLY A 156 -15.06 -2.93 -12.30
N LEU A 157 -16.13 -3.48 -12.85
CA LEU A 157 -17.49 -2.92 -12.76
C LEU A 157 -18.19 -3.25 -11.42
N LEU A 158 -17.70 -4.26 -10.70
CA LEU A 158 -18.35 -4.78 -9.49
C LEU A 158 -17.68 -4.32 -8.20
N VAL A 159 -16.39 -4.04 -8.25
CA VAL A 159 -15.59 -3.75 -7.04
C VAL A 159 -15.19 -2.28 -6.98
N ASP A 160 -14.94 -1.78 -5.77
CA ASP A 160 -14.49 -0.40 -5.57
C ASP A 160 -13.01 -0.24 -5.85
N ARG A 161 -12.19 -1.22 -5.46
CA ARG A 161 -10.74 -1.26 -5.68
C ARG A 161 -10.29 -2.62 -6.17
N MET A 162 -9.34 -2.60 -7.09
CA MET A 162 -8.65 -3.79 -7.57
C MET A 162 -7.16 -3.69 -7.25
N SER A 163 -6.56 -4.78 -6.79
CA SER A 163 -5.12 -4.93 -6.69
C SER A 163 -4.62 -5.95 -7.69
N ILE A 164 -3.57 -5.59 -8.42
CA ILE A 164 -2.81 -6.50 -9.27
C ILE A 164 -1.38 -6.46 -8.74
N ASN A 165 -0.92 -7.53 -8.11
CA ASN A 165 0.37 -7.52 -7.44
C ASN A 165 1.52 -7.61 -8.43
N ILE A 166 2.46 -6.65 -8.36
CA ILE A 166 3.73 -6.72 -9.09
C ILE A 166 4.66 -7.79 -8.51
N GLU A 167 4.44 -8.15 -7.25
CA GLU A 167 5.17 -9.11 -6.42
C GLU A 167 6.60 -8.69 -6.10
N LEU A 168 7.46 -8.51 -7.11
CA LEU A 168 8.87 -8.21 -6.93
C LEU A 168 9.28 -7.01 -7.79
N PRO A 169 10.29 -6.22 -7.35
CA PRO A 169 10.64 -4.95 -7.99
C PRO A 169 11.32 -5.11 -9.36
N THR A 170 11.99 -6.25 -9.60
CA THR A 170 12.75 -6.48 -10.84
C THR A 170 12.27 -7.74 -11.57
N LYS A 171 12.52 -7.80 -12.87
CA LYS A 171 12.22 -9.00 -13.68
C LYS A 171 13.07 -10.18 -13.25
N GLU A 172 14.30 -9.92 -12.85
CA GLU A 172 15.28 -10.90 -12.39
C GLU A 172 14.80 -11.55 -11.08
N SER A 173 14.40 -10.75 -10.10
CA SER A 173 13.82 -11.23 -8.85
C SER A 173 12.54 -12.04 -9.09
N LEU A 174 11.68 -11.57 -10.00
CA LEU A 174 10.44 -12.30 -10.35
C LEU A 174 10.74 -13.66 -10.98
N LYS A 175 11.68 -13.70 -11.94
CA LYS A 175 12.10 -14.96 -12.59
C LYS A 175 12.72 -15.94 -11.59
N LEU A 176 13.45 -15.42 -10.60
CA LEU A 176 14.11 -16.23 -9.58
C LEU A 176 13.13 -16.79 -8.55
N LEU A 177 12.22 -15.95 -8.04
CA LEU A 177 11.39 -16.28 -6.87
C LEU A 177 9.96 -16.68 -7.22
N ALA A 178 9.51 -16.40 -8.44
CA ALA A 178 8.19 -16.79 -8.96
C ALA A 178 8.26 -17.13 -10.45
N PRO A 179 9.03 -18.18 -10.84
CA PRO A 179 9.32 -18.49 -12.26
C PRO A 179 8.08 -18.80 -13.09
N GLU A 180 7.00 -19.21 -12.46
CA GLU A 180 5.71 -19.49 -13.12
C GLU A 180 4.90 -18.24 -13.44
N LYS A 181 5.30 -17.05 -12.90
CA LYS A 181 4.65 -15.77 -13.16
C LYS A 181 5.41 -14.97 -14.23
N LYS A 182 4.72 -14.58 -15.28
CA LYS A 182 5.28 -13.72 -16.32
C LYS A 182 4.95 -12.26 -16.05
N ILE A 183 5.93 -11.37 -16.18
CA ILE A 183 5.71 -9.94 -15.94
C ILE A 183 4.62 -9.35 -16.84
N GLY A 184 4.50 -9.85 -18.09
CA GLY A 184 3.44 -9.44 -19.00
C GLY A 184 2.04 -9.73 -18.50
N ASP A 185 1.84 -10.86 -17.81
CA ASP A 185 0.56 -11.27 -17.25
C ASP A 185 0.15 -10.42 -16.04
N ILE A 186 1.09 -9.64 -15.50
CA ILE A 186 0.87 -8.70 -14.40
C ILE A 186 0.66 -7.28 -14.93
N VAL A 187 1.55 -6.79 -15.79
CA VAL A 187 1.52 -5.36 -16.18
C VAL A 187 0.49 -5.06 -17.28
N ARG A 188 0.17 -6.02 -18.15
CA ARG A 188 -0.85 -5.85 -19.19
C ARG A 188 -2.24 -5.58 -18.57
N PRO A 189 -2.74 -6.37 -17.62
CA PRO A 189 -3.99 -6.05 -16.93
C PRO A 189 -3.98 -4.69 -16.23
N MET A 190 -2.84 -4.25 -15.65
CA MET A 190 -2.75 -2.90 -15.06
C MET A 190 -2.98 -1.80 -16.11
N GLY A 191 -2.42 -1.98 -17.33
CA GLY A 191 -2.62 -1.07 -18.44
C GLY A 191 -4.07 -1.04 -18.92
N ASN A 192 -4.69 -2.19 -19.08
CA ASN A 192 -6.09 -2.32 -19.48
C ASN A 192 -7.03 -1.67 -18.46
N VAL A 193 -6.82 -1.91 -17.17
CA VAL A 193 -7.56 -1.27 -16.08
C VAL A 193 -7.41 0.25 -16.13
N LYS A 194 -6.21 0.79 -16.39
CA LYS A 194 -6.01 2.24 -16.58
C LYS A 194 -6.86 2.77 -17.73
N ASN A 195 -6.83 2.10 -18.89
CA ASN A 195 -7.57 2.51 -20.07
C ASN A 195 -9.10 2.49 -19.80
N GLU A 196 -9.61 1.42 -19.20
CA GLU A 196 -11.02 1.33 -18.81
C GLU A 196 -11.41 2.44 -17.82
N MET A 197 -10.59 2.71 -16.80
CA MET A 197 -10.82 3.83 -15.87
C MET A 197 -10.91 5.17 -16.59
N MET A 198 -10.10 5.39 -17.63
CA MET A 198 -10.14 6.61 -18.45
C MET A 198 -11.42 6.67 -19.29
N VAL A 199 -11.76 5.59 -20.00
CA VAL A 199 -12.97 5.50 -20.86
C VAL A 199 -14.22 5.76 -20.02
N TYR A 200 -14.45 4.96 -18.97
CA TYR A 200 -15.60 5.14 -18.08
C TYR A 200 -15.62 6.51 -17.39
N GLY A 201 -14.44 7.07 -17.09
CA GLY A 201 -14.31 8.40 -16.50
C GLY A 201 -14.74 9.52 -17.47
N VAL A 202 -14.46 9.38 -18.76
CA VAL A 202 -14.90 10.31 -19.82
C VAL A 202 -16.40 10.13 -20.07
N ASP A 203 -16.85 8.89 -20.29
CA ASP A 203 -18.23 8.59 -20.60
C ASP A 203 -19.21 9.07 -19.52
N ARG A 204 -18.81 8.97 -18.25
CA ARG A 204 -19.61 9.48 -17.12
C ARG A 204 -19.80 11.00 -17.10
N LYS A 205 -18.92 11.76 -17.76
CA LYS A 205 -19.12 13.22 -17.91
C LYS A 205 -20.19 13.55 -18.95
N VAL A 206 -20.43 12.62 -19.87
CA VAL A 206 -21.39 12.79 -20.98
C VAL A 206 -22.72 12.05 -20.69
N PHE A 207 -22.61 10.83 -20.15
CA PHE A 207 -23.77 9.95 -19.96
C PHE A 207 -23.95 9.63 -18.46
N ALA A 208 -25.04 10.12 -17.87
CA ALA A 208 -25.33 9.96 -16.43
C ALA A 208 -25.48 8.49 -15.99
N HIS A 209 -25.91 7.61 -16.90
CA HIS A 209 -26.14 6.19 -16.63
C HIS A 209 -24.89 5.32 -16.74
N THR A 210 -23.74 5.86 -17.18
CA THR A 210 -22.50 5.08 -17.26
C THR A 210 -22.09 4.56 -15.87
N PRO A 211 -21.85 3.25 -15.71
CA PRO A 211 -21.48 2.69 -14.42
C PRO A 211 -20.13 3.22 -13.92
N LYS A 212 -19.92 3.15 -12.62
CA LYS A 212 -18.60 3.44 -12.02
C LYS A 212 -17.68 2.25 -12.26
N PHE A 213 -16.51 2.51 -12.84
CA PHE A 213 -15.47 1.51 -12.98
C PHE A 213 -14.35 1.80 -11.96
N LEU A 214 -14.11 0.90 -11.02
CA LEU A 214 -13.09 1.01 -9.97
C LEU A 214 -13.02 2.40 -9.30
N PRO A 215 -14.07 2.87 -8.62
CA PRO A 215 -14.11 4.23 -8.07
C PRO A 215 -12.98 4.55 -7.10
N ALA A 216 -12.43 3.57 -6.40
CA ALA A 216 -11.26 3.72 -5.52
C ALA A 216 -9.93 3.35 -6.23
N GLY A 217 -9.96 3.04 -7.54
CA GLY A 217 -8.80 2.83 -8.39
C GLY A 217 -8.07 1.51 -8.16
N GLN A 218 -6.91 1.40 -8.81
CA GLN A 218 -6.06 0.21 -8.70
C GLN A 218 -4.85 0.43 -7.81
N THR A 219 -4.38 -0.66 -7.22
CA THR A 219 -3.20 -0.71 -6.34
C THR A 219 -2.34 -1.93 -6.65
N THR A 220 -1.14 -1.97 -6.09
CA THR A 220 -0.25 -3.14 -6.18
C THR A 220 0.46 -3.39 -4.85
N GLN A 221 0.99 -4.59 -4.68
CA GLN A 221 1.89 -4.95 -3.59
C GLN A 221 3.22 -5.41 -4.15
N MET A 222 4.31 -5.04 -3.44
CA MET A 222 5.68 -5.38 -3.75
C MET A 222 6.36 -5.95 -2.51
N ILE A 223 6.97 -7.11 -2.65
CA ILE A 223 7.72 -7.77 -1.58
C ILE A 223 9.14 -7.19 -1.56
N ILE A 224 9.63 -6.90 -0.36
CA ILE A 224 10.90 -6.21 -0.13
C ILE A 224 11.87 -7.11 0.62
N GLY A 225 13.10 -7.22 0.08
CA GLY A 225 14.19 -7.93 0.75
C GLY A 225 14.18 -9.45 0.57
N ALA A 226 13.48 -9.95 -0.44
CA ALA A 226 13.51 -11.36 -0.82
C ALA A 226 14.49 -11.62 -1.97
N GLY A 227 14.75 -10.64 -2.85
CA GLY A 227 15.47 -10.83 -4.12
C GLY A 227 16.82 -10.10 -4.21
N GLY A 228 17.31 -9.47 -3.15
CA GLY A 228 18.59 -8.74 -3.16
C GLY A 228 18.55 -7.39 -3.90
N GLU A 229 17.38 -6.91 -4.29
CA GLU A 229 17.17 -5.63 -4.97
C GLU A 229 17.55 -4.43 -4.10
N SER A 230 18.01 -3.35 -4.73
CA SER A 230 18.28 -2.06 -4.07
C SER A 230 17.00 -1.26 -3.82
N ASP A 231 17.03 -0.30 -2.87
CA ASP A 231 15.92 0.62 -2.67
C ASP A 231 15.71 1.52 -3.90
N LEU A 232 16.77 1.82 -4.66
CA LEU A 232 16.69 2.55 -5.90
C LEU A 232 15.86 1.80 -6.95
N ASP A 233 16.03 0.48 -7.08
CA ASP A 233 15.22 -0.35 -7.99
C ASP A 233 13.76 -0.34 -7.57
N ILE A 234 13.51 -0.44 -6.27
CA ILE A 234 12.17 -0.43 -5.68
C ILE A 234 11.45 0.88 -5.97
N ILE A 235 12.07 2.03 -5.63
CA ILE A 235 11.41 3.33 -5.82
C ILE A 235 11.30 3.75 -7.28
N LYS A 236 12.28 3.40 -8.15
CA LYS A 236 12.17 3.59 -9.60
C LYS A 236 11.03 2.76 -10.20
N THR A 237 10.87 1.53 -9.75
CA THR A 237 9.74 0.68 -10.19
C THR A 237 8.43 1.27 -9.72
N SER A 238 8.33 1.73 -8.47
CA SER A 238 7.13 2.39 -7.94
C SER A 238 6.78 3.66 -8.72
N GLU A 239 7.78 4.51 -9.04
CA GLU A 239 7.59 5.72 -9.85
C GLU A 239 7.05 5.38 -11.26
N LYS A 240 7.62 4.36 -11.92
CA LYS A 240 7.12 3.86 -13.22
C LYS A 240 5.68 3.36 -13.13
N LEU A 241 5.35 2.64 -12.06
CA LEU A 241 4.00 2.12 -11.85
C LEU A 241 2.97 3.24 -11.66
N TYR A 242 3.30 4.29 -10.90
CA TYR A 242 2.43 5.46 -10.75
C TYR A 242 2.22 6.19 -12.08
N ASN A 243 3.29 6.45 -12.81
CA ASN A 243 3.25 7.22 -14.06
C ASN A 243 2.55 6.45 -15.20
N ASN A 244 2.84 5.16 -15.34
CA ASN A 244 2.38 4.37 -16.47
C ASN A 244 0.98 3.77 -16.26
N TYR A 245 0.62 3.41 -15.03
CA TYR A 245 -0.61 2.65 -14.76
C TYR A 245 -1.61 3.39 -13.86
N SER A 246 -1.34 4.64 -13.50
CA SER A 246 -2.25 5.46 -12.64
C SER A 246 -2.62 4.77 -11.33
N LEU A 247 -1.65 4.04 -10.74
CA LEU A 247 -1.85 3.38 -9.47
C LEU A 247 -2.13 4.41 -8.36
N LYS A 248 -3.05 4.09 -7.48
CA LYS A 248 -3.31 4.90 -6.28
C LYS A 248 -2.25 4.68 -5.19
N ARG A 249 -1.73 3.45 -5.10
CA ARG A 249 -0.70 3.11 -4.11
C ARG A 249 0.07 1.85 -4.48
N VAL A 250 1.36 1.85 -4.17
CA VAL A 250 2.20 0.67 -4.04
C VAL A 250 2.28 0.32 -2.55
N TYR A 251 1.96 -0.91 -2.20
CA TYR A 251 2.15 -1.44 -0.85
C TYR A 251 3.47 -2.20 -0.79
N TYR A 252 4.34 -1.82 0.11
CA TYR A 252 5.57 -2.53 0.40
C TYR A 252 5.32 -3.54 1.50
N SER A 253 5.84 -4.75 1.32
CA SER A 253 5.73 -5.82 2.30
C SER A 253 7.12 -6.41 2.53
N GLY A 254 7.69 -6.18 3.69
CA GLY A 254 8.93 -6.83 4.07
C GLY A 254 8.77 -8.36 4.01
N PHE A 255 9.70 -9.02 3.34
CA PHE A 255 9.68 -10.48 3.24
C PHE A 255 9.68 -11.10 4.64
N VAL A 256 8.72 -11.99 4.88
CA VAL A 256 8.64 -12.76 6.13
C VAL A 256 9.22 -14.15 5.85
N PRO A 257 10.29 -14.56 6.54
CA PRO A 257 10.97 -15.83 6.28
C PRO A 257 10.19 -17.03 6.87
N VAL A 258 8.98 -17.24 6.38
CA VAL A 258 8.09 -18.35 6.80
C VAL A 258 8.35 -19.63 6.03
N VAL A 259 9.06 -19.55 4.91
CA VAL A 259 9.44 -20.67 4.05
C VAL A 259 10.95 -20.63 3.85
N LYS A 260 11.63 -21.71 4.20
CA LYS A 260 13.04 -21.88 3.91
C LYS A 260 13.20 -22.37 2.46
N SER A 261 13.86 -21.60 1.63
CA SER A 261 14.27 -21.97 0.29
C SER A 261 15.74 -21.63 0.08
N LYS A 262 16.35 -22.20 -0.94
CA LYS A 262 17.74 -21.87 -1.29
C LYS A 262 17.96 -20.39 -1.61
N TYR A 263 16.92 -19.66 -1.99
CA TYR A 263 16.96 -18.25 -2.36
C TYR A 263 16.70 -17.31 -1.18
N THR A 264 16.06 -17.82 -0.12
CA THR A 264 15.73 -17.04 1.08
C THR A 264 16.55 -17.48 2.30
N GLN A 265 17.51 -18.39 2.07
CA GLN A 265 18.44 -18.85 3.08
C GLN A 265 19.31 -17.68 3.58
N GLY A 266 19.43 -17.52 4.90
CA GLY A 266 20.16 -16.39 5.49
C GLY A 266 19.33 -15.12 5.73
N ILE A 267 18.05 -15.10 5.33
CA ILE A 267 17.13 -14.02 5.70
C ILE A 267 16.37 -14.45 6.95
N ASP A 268 16.85 -14.02 8.12
CA ASP A 268 16.28 -14.46 9.40
C ASP A 268 15.21 -13.51 9.94
N LYS A 269 15.18 -12.26 9.46
CA LYS A 269 14.28 -11.22 9.98
C LYS A 269 13.63 -10.42 8.84
N THR A 270 12.35 -10.11 9.04
CA THR A 270 11.62 -9.19 8.16
C THR A 270 12.26 -7.80 8.21
N PRO A 271 12.56 -7.15 7.07
CA PRO A 271 13.23 -5.85 7.02
C PRO A 271 12.25 -4.69 7.31
N LEU A 272 11.63 -4.67 8.49
CA LEU A 272 10.57 -3.71 8.85
C LEU A 272 11.02 -2.24 8.78
N LEU A 273 12.25 -1.94 9.20
CA LEU A 273 12.76 -0.57 9.16
C LEU A 273 12.98 -0.10 7.71
N ARG A 274 13.47 -0.98 6.84
CA ARG A 274 13.60 -0.73 5.40
C ARG A 274 12.23 -0.50 4.74
N GLU A 275 11.25 -1.34 5.06
CA GLU A 275 9.86 -1.17 4.63
C GLU A 275 9.32 0.20 5.05
N HIS A 276 9.54 0.59 6.31
CA HIS A 276 9.12 1.90 6.82
C HIS A 276 9.77 3.06 6.06
N ARG A 277 11.08 2.99 5.77
CA ARG A 277 11.80 4.01 4.99
C ARG A 277 11.27 4.10 3.56
N LEU A 278 10.96 2.97 2.93
CA LEU A 278 10.34 2.94 1.60
C LEU A 278 8.95 3.59 1.58
N TYR A 279 8.11 3.36 2.59
CA TYR A 279 6.85 4.08 2.72
C TYR A 279 7.04 5.58 2.90
N GLN A 280 8.06 6.02 3.63
CA GLN A 280 8.38 7.45 3.74
C GLN A 280 8.84 8.03 2.40
N ALA A 281 9.71 7.34 1.66
CA ALA A 281 10.15 7.75 0.32
C ALA A 281 8.97 7.79 -0.67
N ASP A 282 8.11 6.78 -0.68
CA ASP A 282 6.88 6.74 -1.47
C ASP A 282 5.96 7.94 -1.18
N PHE A 283 5.81 8.29 0.08
CA PHE A 283 5.00 9.45 0.48
C PHE A 283 5.60 10.76 -0.03
N LEU A 284 6.93 10.89 -0.07
CA LEU A 284 7.61 12.05 -0.65
C LEU A 284 7.36 12.14 -2.16
N MET A 285 7.42 11.01 -2.88
CA MET A 285 7.15 10.98 -4.32
C MET A 285 5.70 11.35 -4.64
N ARG A 286 4.73 10.74 -3.97
CA ARG A 286 3.31 10.98 -4.24
C ARG A 286 2.78 12.30 -3.70
N GLY A 287 3.34 12.82 -2.64
CA GLY A 287 2.77 13.94 -1.90
C GLY A 287 3.58 15.22 -1.91
N TYR A 288 4.87 15.16 -2.22
CA TYR A 288 5.81 16.27 -2.09
C TYR A 288 6.57 16.56 -3.39
N ASN A 289 6.18 15.91 -4.49
CA ASN A 289 6.76 16.08 -5.81
C ASN A 289 8.26 15.72 -5.90
N PHE A 290 8.72 14.82 -5.06
CA PHE A 290 10.04 14.21 -5.21
C PHE A 290 10.00 13.16 -6.31
N LYS A 291 11.11 13.00 -7.03
CA LYS A 291 11.33 11.89 -7.96
C LYS A 291 12.27 10.86 -7.35
N ALA A 292 12.24 9.65 -7.86
CA ALA A 292 13.14 8.59 -7.39
C ALA A 292 14.61 9.02 -7.44
N LYS A 293 15.03 9.71 -8.50
CA LYS A 293 16.38 10.25 -8.68
C LYS A 293 16.77 11.36 -7.69
N ASP A 294 15.80 12.01 -7.04
CA ASP A 294 16.07 13.01 -6.02
C ASP A 294 16.44 12.36 -4.70
N LEU A 295 15.92 11.17 -4.43
CA LEU A 295 16.08 10.45 -3.18
C LEU A 295 17.29 9.53 -3.17
N LEU A 296 17.56 8.85 -4.29
CA LEU A 296 18.63 7.86 -4.44
C LEU A 296 19.26 7.95 -5.84
N ASP A 297 20.53 7.58 -5.92
CA ASP A 297 21.32 7.55 -7.16
C ASP A 297 22.19 6.27 -7.23
N SER A 298 23.09 6.20 -8.23
CA SER A 298 23.97 5.06 -8.40
C SER A 298 25.08 4.94 -7.36
N LYS A 299 25.38 6.02 -6.61
CA LYS A 299 26.36 6.01 -5.51
C LYS A 299 25.69 5.66 -4.19
N ASN A 300 24.46 6.13 -4.00
CA ASN A 300 23.63 5.92 -2.81
C ASN A 300 22.34 5.20 -3.21
N PHE A 301 22.44 3.88 -3.45
CA PHE A 301 21.33 3.08 -3.98
C PHE A 301 20.39 2.52 -2.91
N ASN A 302 20.71 2.68 -1.62
CA ASN A 302 19.83 2.30 -0.51
C ASN A 302 19.52 3.49 0.40
N LEU A 303 18.31 3.51 0.97
CA LEU A 303 17.88 4.50 1.94
C LEU A 303 18.65 4.33 3.25
N ASP A 304 19.04 5.45 3.85
CA ASP A 304 19.58 5.46 5.19
C ASP A 304 18.53 5.00 6.20
N LEU A 305 18.86 4.00 7.00
CA LEU A 305 17.95 3.46 8.00
C LEU A 305 17.91 4.30 9.28
N SER A 306 18.96 5.08 9.58
CA SER A 306 19.06 5.92 10.78
C SER A 306 18.29 7.23 10.62
N ILE A 307 18.25 7.80 9.41
CA ILE A 307 17.64 9.10 9.10
C ILE A 307 16.45 8.90 8.15
N ASP A 308 15.40 9.71 8.31
CA ASP A 308 14.28 9.69 7.37
C ASP A 308 14.69 10.23 5.98
N PRO A 309 14.08 9.74 4.87
CA PRO A 309 14.50 10.10 3.53
C PRO A 309 14.46 11.59 3.21
N LYS A 310 13.55 12.37 3.83
CA LYS A 310 13.47 13.80 3.61
C LYS A 310 14.62 14.56 4.28
N SER A 311 14.96 14.16 5.51
CA SER A 311 16.10 14.73 6.23
C SER A 311 17.41 14.34 5.55
N ASN A 312 17.55 13.10 5.11
CA ASN A 312 18.72 12.66 4.36
C ASN A 312 18.89 13.46 3.04
N TRP A 313 17.79 13.66 2.31
CA TRP A 313 17.82 14.49 1.10
C TRP A 313 18.27 15.93 1.40
N ALA A 314 17.75 16.54 2.47
CA ALA A 314 18.10 17.92 2.82
C ALA A 314 19.57 18.07 3.24
N ILE A 315 20.13 17.08 3.93
CA ILE A 315 21.56 17.04 4.29
C ILE A 315 22.43 16.93 3.04
N ASN A 316 22.06 16.04 2.10
CA ASN A 316 22.78 15.85 0.85
C ASN A 316 22.61 17.01 -0.14
N ASN A 317 21.73 17.97 0.15
CA ASN A 317 21.50 19.19 -0.63
C ASN A 317 21.58 20.43 0.28
N ILE A 318 22.53 20.44 1.19
CA ILE A 318 22.63 21.48 2.22
C ILE A 318 22.86 22.88 1.63
N GLU A 319 23.41 22.95 0.42
CA GLU A 319 23.61 24.19 -0.34
C GLU A 319 22.30 24.92 -0.69
N LYS A 320 21.17 24.22 -0.66
CA LYS A 320 19.82 24.79 -0.87
C LYS A 320 19.24 25.40 0.40
N PHE A 321 19.92 25.26 1.52
CA PHE A 321 19.47 25.68 2.83
C PHE A 321 20.48 26.66 3.48
N PRO A 322 20.05 27.47 4.46
CA PRO A 322 18.66 27.60 4.95
C PRO A 322 17.78 28.47 4.03
N ILE A 323 16.49 28.17 3.97
CA ILE A 323 15.51 28.95 3.20
C ILE A 323 14.76 29.94 4.08
N GLU A 324 14.51 31.17 3.59
CA GLU A 324 13.71 32.18 4.29
C GLU A 324 12.21 31.89 4.13
N ILE A 325 11.54 31.49 5.20
CA ILE A 325 10.11 31.07 5.18
C ILE A 325 9.14 32.16 4.72
N ASN A 326 9.51 33.42 4.95
CA ASN A 326 8.69 34.57 4.55
C ASN A 326 8.72 34.81 3.03
N LYS A 327 9.67 34.19 2.30
CA LYS A 327 9.85 34.37 0.84
C LYS A 327 9.71 33.05 0.07
N ALA A 328 10.11 31.94 0.67
CA ALA A 328 10.18 30.63 -0.01
C ALA A 328 8.85 30.21 -0.63
N PRO A 329 8.82 29.70 -1.87
CA PRO A 329 7.61 29.15 -2.48
C PRO A 329 7.17 27.88 -1.74
N TYR A 330 5.89 27.49 -1.93
CA TYR A 330 5.32 26.29 -1.33
C TYR A 330 6.17 25.02 -1.58
N SER A 331 6.68 24.88 -2.79
CA SER A 331 7.53 23.73 -3.20
C SER A 331 8.82 23.62 -2.39
N GLU A 332 9.43 24.73 -1.99
CA GLU A 332 10.63 24.75 -1.15
C GLU A 332 10.28 24.48 0.31
N LEU A 333 9.21 25.10 0.83
CA LEU A 333 8.71 24.80 2.18
C LEU A 333 8.40 23.29 2.36
N MET A 334 7.86 22.66 1.31
CA MET A 334 7.59 21.23 1.31
C MET A 334 8.86 20.37 1.39
N LYS A 335 10.02 20.90 1.02
CA LYS A 335 11.31 20.20 1.10
C LYS A 335 11.98 20.31 2.46
N VAL A 336 11.57 21.26 3.32
CA VAL A 336 12.11 21.43 4.67
C VAL A 336 11.79 20.23 5.57
N PRO A 337 12.79 19.58 6.19
CA PRO A 337 12.56 18.53 7.19
C PRO A 337 11.65 19.01 8.33
N GLY A 338 10.64 18.21 8.66
CA GLY A 338 9.65 18.56 9.68
C GLY A 338 8.46 19.39 9.17
N PHE A 339 8.54 19.98 7.97
CA PHE A 339 7.38 20.63 7.35
C PHE A 339 6.60 19.67 6.47
N GLY A 340 5.29 19.75 6.54
CA GLY A 340 4.36 19.05 5.69
C GLY A 340 3.35 20.01 5.09
N ARG A 341 2.40 19.50 4.30
CA ARG A 341 1.35 20.31 3.65
C ARG A 341 0.67 21.28 4.61
N THR A 342 0.30 20.80 5.80
CA THR A 342 -0.37 21.63 6.80
C THR A 342 0.47 22.81 7.25
N TYR A 343 1.76 22.60 7.54
CA TYR A 343 2.66 23.66 7.98
C TYR A 343 2.99 24.62 6.84
N ALA A 344 3.30 24.08 5.65
CA ALA A 344 3.57 24.91 4.47
C ALA A 344 2.37 25.82 4.13
N ASN A 345 1.14 25.29 4.14
CA ASN A 345 -0.06 26.09 3.89
C ASN A 345 -0.27 27.16 4.98
N ARG A 346 -0.12 26.82 6.27
CA ARG A 346 -0.24 27.79 7.36
C ARG A 346 0.77 28.92 7.23
N ILE A 347 2.03 28.62 6.86
CA ILE A 347 3.08 29.61 6.62
C ILE A 347 2.70 30.53 5.46
N ILE A 348 2.29 29.94 4.32
CA ILE A 348 1.90 30.70 3.12
C ILE A 348 0.73 31.66 3.43
N GLU A 349 -0.29 31.17 4.12
CA GLU A 349 -1.46 32.00 4.44
C GLU A 349 -1.10 33.10 5.47
N ALA A 350 -0.43 32.77 6.55
CA ALA A 350 -0.14 33.72 7.61
C ALA A 350 0.81 34.86 7.16
N ARG A 351 1.81 34.56 6.32
CA ARG A 351 2.76 35.57 5.83
C ARG A 351 2.16 36.61 4.88
N LYS A 352 0.92 36.39 4.38
CA LYS A 352 0.18 37.39 3.61
C LYS A 352 -0.16 38.64 4.44
N PHE A 353 -0.32 38.48 5.76
CA PHE A 353 -0.80 39.50 6.65
C PHE A 353 0.34 40.20 7.42
N HIS A 354 1.40 39.45 7.76
CA HIS A 354 2.56 40.01 8.50
C HIS A 354 3.80 39.12 8.29
N LYS A 355 4.97 39.70 8.52
CA LYS A 355 6.22 38.91 8.55
C LYS A 355 6.21 37.97 9.74
N LEU A 356 6.46 36.69 9.47
CA LEU A 356 6.47 35.64 10.49
C LEU A 356 7.78 35.70 11.29
N THR A 357 7.67 35.47 12.58
CA THR A 357 8.77 35.28 13.54
C THR A 357 8.73 33.85 14.09
N TYR A 358 9.74 33.43 14.86
CA TYR A 358 9.70 32.13 15.55
C TYR A 358 8.53 32.06 16.56
N ASP A 359 8.13 33.18 17.16
CA ASP A 359 6.97 33.25 18.08
C ASP A 359 5.66 33.08 17.29
N SER A 360 5.58 33.65 16.07
CA SER A 360 4.46 33.40 15.16
C SER A 360 4.33 31.91 14.83
N LEU A 361 5.44 31.22 14.51
CA LEU A 361 5.44 29.79 14.26
C LEU A 361 4.96 28.97 15.46
N LYS A 362 5.42 29.35 16.66
CA LYS A 362 5.00 28.71 17.92
C LYS A 362 3.50 28.91 18.18
N ALA A 363 3.01 30.13 18.01
CA ALA A 363 1.58 30.47 18.16
C ALA A 363 0.71 29.65 17.18
N MET A 364 1.18 29.44 15.93
CA MET A 364 0.53 28.60 14.94
C MET A 364 0.70 27.08 15.18
N LYS A 365 1.32 26.68 16.28
CA LYS A 365 1.63 25.27 16.61
C LYS A 365 2.45 24.57 15.52
N ILE A 366 3.37 25.29 14.87
CA ILE A 366 4.32 24.75 13.90
C ILE A 366 5.58 24.32 14.65
N SER A 367 5.87 23.02 14.65
CA SER A 367 7.08 22.51 15.27
C SER A 367 8.31 22.87 14.45
N THR A 368 9.25 23.58 15.06
CA THR A 368 10.54 23.95 14.46
C THR A 368 11.68 23.03 14.88
N LYS A 369 11.41 21.97 15.66
CA LYS A 369 12.44 21.09 16.24
C LYS A 369 13.45 20.56 15.20
N ARG A 370 12.97 20.12 14.03
CA ARG A 370 13.81 19.70 12.90
C ARG A 370 14.07 20.84 11.93
N ALA A 371 13.05 21.64 11.65
CA ALA A 371 13.09 22.66 10.62
C ALA A 371 14.11 23.78 10.91
N LYS A 372 14.40 24.12 12.18
CA LYS A 372 15.32 25.21 12.56
C LYS A 372 16.71 25.12 11.92
N HIS A 373 17.14 23.89 11.55
CA HIS A 373 18.42 23.64 10.92
C HIS A 373 18.43 23.94 9.41
N PHE A 374 17.25 24.18 8.83
CA PHE A 374 17.04 24.33 7.38
C PHE A 374 16.28 25.61 7.01
N ILE A 375 15.97 26.48 7.97
CA ILE A 375 15.18 27.67 7.72
C ILE A 375 15.82 28.93 8.31
N LEU A 376 15.54 30.06 7.62
CA LEU A 376 15.60 31.41 8.19
C LEU A 376 14.18 31.88 8.46
N VAL A 377 14.00 32.60 9.55
CA VAL A 377 12.74 33.23 9.93
C VAL A 377 12.99 34.71 10.15
N ASN A 378 12.60 35.53 9.16
CA ASN A 378 12.90 36.98 9.17
C ASN A 378 14.41 37.26 9.31
N GLY A 379 15.23 36.52 8.57
CA GLY A 379 16.69 36.60 8.59
C GLY A 379 17.38 35.95 9.80
N ILE A 380 16.64 35.43 10.77
CA ILE A 380 17.20 34.78 11.95
C ILE A 380 17.35 33.28 11.75
N TYR A 381 18.57 32.78 11.97
CA TYR A 381 18.88 31.33 11.98
C TYR A 381 19.02 30.84 13.41
N LYS A 382 18.33 29.71 13.74
CA LYS A 382 18.39 29.07 15.06
C LYS A 382 18.88 27.60 14.98
N GLY A 383 19.52 27.22 13.88
CA GLY A 383 20.16 25.91 13.72
C GLY A 383 21.55 25.84 14.37
N PHE A 384 22.20 24.68 14.26
CA PHE A 384 23.61 24.56 14.66
C PHE A 384 24.49 25.36 13.69
N LYS A 385 25.40 26.15 14.23
CA LYS A 385 26.51 26.72 13.43
C LYS A 385 27.51 25.61 13.24
N PHE A 386 27.88 25.30 12.00
CA PHE A 386 28.89 24.27 11.66
C PHE A 386 30.30 24.57 12.22
N ASN A 387 30.47 25.72 12.90
CA ASN A 387 31.73 26.20 13.48
C ASN A 387 31.71 26.30 15.01
N ASP A 388 30.75 25.71 15.71
CA ASP A 388 30.81 25.60 17.18
C ASP A 388 31.51 24.28 17.57
N PRO A 389 32.75 24.31 18.06
CA PRO A 389 33.47 23.11 18.51
C PRO A 389 33.08 22.73 19.95
N ASN A 390 31.77 22.62 20.28
CA ASN A 390 31.28 22.09 21.55
C ASN A 390 30.01 21.27 21.35
#